data_f0170b74cd5be972a59cf9624ffd72d9
#
_entry.id   f0170b74cd5be972a59cf9624ffd72d9
#
_cell.length_a   1.000
_cell.length_b   1.000
_cell.length_c   1.000
_cell.angle_alpha   90.00
_cell.angle_beta   90.00
_cell.angle_gamma   90.00
#
_symmetry.space_group_name_H-M   'P 1'
#
loop_
_entity.id
_entity.type
_entity.pdbx_description
1 polymer ?
#
loop_
_entity_poly.entity_id
_entity_poly.type
_entity_poly.pdbx_seq_one_letter_code
_entity_poly.pdbx_strand_id
1 'polypeptide(L)'
;MATPFRIKRSAVPGKGPSVSDLQLGELALNTYDAELYTLRSRPGIGTEVVKIGGAAIENVLYVNKDGNDGNSGSTPADAKATLKAAVGIASEGTAIKVAAGTYIENNPIKVPKQVSIVGDSLREVTVSPQNADEDMFHVSPGDMISELTFSGTVDKGIAVIAFDPDKIQYVNQSPYIRFCTNRVANSIGLKVDGNKAVGPFKSMVTDSYTQYNVSGIGVSVSNEGYAQIVSLFTMNLDEAVACHSGGQCDVTNSNSSFGNYGLVADGVGALQ
;
A
#
# COMPACT_ATOMS: atom_id res chain seq x y z
N MET A 1 -5.49 -24.47 -48.35
CA MET A 1 -6.26 -24.99 -47.24
C MET A 1 -5.63 -24.45 -45.95
N ALA A 2 -6.40 -23.81 -45.10
CA ALA A 2 -5.88 -23.35 -43.77
C ALA A 2 -5.71 -24.58 -42.88
N THR A 3 -4.51 -24.80 -42.34
CA THR A 3 -4.26 -25.86 -41.39
C THR A 3 -4.95 -25.48 -40.08
N PRO A 4 -5.88 -26.30 -39.53
CA PRO A 4 -6.54 -25.97 -38.31
C PRO A 4 -5.52 -25.98 -37.14
N PHE A 5 -5.38 -24.84 -36.45
CA PHE A 5 -4.59 -24.73 -35.24
C PHE A 5 -5.35 -25.44 -34.10
N ARG A 6 -4.78 -26.49 -33.54
CA ARG A 6 -5.34 -27.21 -32.41
C ARG A 6 -4.43 -27.08 -31.20
N ILE A 7 -5.00 -26.77 -30.04
CA ILE A 7 -4.31 -26.74 -28.75
C ILE A 7 -4.74 -27.95 -27.91
N LYS A 8 -3.86 -28.45 -27.06
CA LYS A 8 -4.20 -29.48 -26.06
C LYS A 8 -5.21 -28.93 -25.07
N ARG A 9 -6.16 -29.75 -24.63
CA ARG A 9 -7.23 -29.29 -23.75
C ARG A 9 -7.47 -30.26 -22.60
N SER A 10 -7.81 -29.71 -21.43
CA SER A 10 -8.36 -30.42 -20.27
C SER A 10 -9.64 -29.69 -19.82
N ALA A 11 -10.61 -30.41 -19.32
CA ALA A 11 -11.81 -29.87 -18.63
C ALA A 11 -11.83 -30.31 -17.16
N VAL A 12 -10.72 -30.76 -16.62
CA VAL A 12 -10.60 -31.21 -15.22
C VAL A 12 -10.16 -30.03 -14.36
N PRO A 13 -10.91 -29.69 -13.30
CA PRO A 13 -10.54 -28.61 -12.37
C PRO A 13 -9.09 -28.77 -11.86
N GLY A 14 -8.34 -27.67 -11.86
CA GLY A 14 -6.96 -27.60 -11.34
C GLY A 14 -5.92 -28.41 -12.13
N LYS A 15 -6.27 -29.02 -13.27
CA LYS A 15 -5.34 -29.84 -14.05
C LYS A 15 -4.54 -28.99 -15.02
N GLY A 16 -3.26 -28.74 -14.69
CA GLY A 16 -2.24 -28.22 -15.62
C GLY A 16 -1.54 -29.35 -16.41
N PRO A 17 -0.88 -29.04 -17.55
CA PRO A 17 -0.03 -29.99 -18.26
C PRO A 17 1.30 -30.20 -17.51
N SER A 18 1.89 -31.38 -17.70
CA SER A 18 3.27 -31.65 -17.28
C SER A 18 4.27 -31.26 -18.38
N VAL A 19 5.58 -31.26 -18.06
CA VAL A 19 6.65 -30.98 -19.04
C VAL A 19 6.64 -31.97 -20.19
N SER A 20 6.24 -33.24 -19.93
CA SER A 20 6.14 -34.27 -20.95
C SER A 20 4.90 -34.16 -21.85
N ASP A 21 3.92 -33.34 -21.46
CA ASP A 21 2.69 -33.18 -22.21
C ASP A 21 2.81 -32.15 -23.35
N LEU A 22 3.86 -31.31 -23.31
CA LEU A 22 4.00 -30.18 -24.24
C LEU A 22 5.34 -30.18 -24.95
N GLN A 23 5.35 -29.74 -26.21
CA GLN A 23 6.56 -29.32 -26.91
C GLN A 23 6.88 -27.86 -26.64
N LEU A 24 8.14 -27.45 -26.86
CA LEU A 24 8.54 -26.04 -26.69
C LEU A 24 7.65 -25.11 -27.52
N GLY A 25 7.01 -24.16 -26.87
CA GLY A 25 6.09 -23.20 -27.48
C GLY A 25 4.70 -23.75 -27.79
N GLU A 26 4.42 -25.03 -27.54
CA GLU A 26 3.07 -25.57 -27.67
C GLU A 26 2.14 -25.03 -26.59
N LEU A 27 0.87 -24.81 -26.95
CA LEU A 27 -0.16 -24.30 -26.06
C LEU A 27 -1.07 -25.40 -25.54
N ALA A 28 -1.47 -25.29 -24.27
CA ALA A 28 -2.52 -26.09 -23.67
C ALA A 28 -3.52 -25.22 -22.92
N LEU A 29 -4.81 -25.56 -23.01
CA LEU A 29 -5.92 -24.83 -22.37
C LEU A 29 -6.61 -25.74 -21.35
N ASN A 30 -6.70 -25.30 -20.10
CA ASN A 30 -7.71 -25.84 -19.19
C ASN A 30 -9.01 -25.07 -19.39
N THR A 31 -10.01 -25.75 -19.95
CA THR A 31 -11.30 -25.12 -20.29
C THR A 31 -12.23 -24.97 -19.09
N TYR A 32 -11.96 -25.67 -17.99
CA TYR A 32 -12.70 -25.52 -16.74
C TYR A 32 -12.27 -24.26 -15.99
N ASP A 33 -10.93 -24.08 -15.84
CA ASP A 33 -10.34 -22.96 -15.09
C ASP A 33 -10.05 -21.75 -16.00
N ALA A 34 -10.28 -21.87 -17.32
CA ALA A 34 -9.92 -20.87 -18.33
C ALA A 34 -8.42 -20.50 -18.34
N GLU A 35 -7.55 -21.48 -18.10
CA GLU A 35 -6.11 -21.28 -17.96
C GLU A 35 -5.35 -21.75 -19.20
N LEU A 36 -4.45 -20.89 -19.71
CA LEU A 36 -3.59 -21.18 -20.87
C LEU A 36 -2.16 -21.43 -20.41
N TYR A 37 -1.52 -22.48 -20.96
CA TYR A 37 -0.16 -22.90 -20.60
C TYR A 37 0.72 -23.04 -21.84
N THR A 38 2.05 -22.92 -21.65
CA THR A 38 3.06 -23.26 -22.66
C THR A 38 4.29 -23.87 -21.99
N LEU A 39 5.08 -24.63 -22.76
CA LEU A 39 6.40 -25.08 -22.36
C LEU A 39 7.44 -24.06 -22.83
N ARG A 40 8.24 -23.52 -21.92
CA ARG A 40 9.39 -22.66 -22.23
C ARG A 40 10.70 -23.29 -21.80
N SER A 41 11.80 -22.83 -22.41
CA SER A 41 13.16 -23.19 -22.01
C SER A 41 13.90 -21.94 -21.55
N ARG A 42 14.62 -22.05 -20.43
CA ARG A 42 15.54 -21.01 -19.93
C ARG A 42 16.96 -21.55 -19.84
N PRO A 43 17.96 -20.80 -20.32
CA PRO A 43 19.36 -21.15 -20.12
C PRO A 43 19.68 -21.34 -18.63
N GLY A 44 20.28 -22.49 -18.27
CA GLY A 44 20.66 -22.82 -16.89
C GLY A 44 19.57 -23.35 -15.99
N ILE A 45 18.29 -23.32 -16.41
CA ILE A 45 17.14 -23.82 -15.61
C ILE A 45 16.51 -25.05 -16.29
N GLY A 46 16.52 -25.11 -17.63
CA GLY A 46 15.89 -26.17 -18.40
C GLY A 46 14.49 -25.79 -18.91
N THR A 47 13.66 -26.81 -19.14
CA THR A 47 12.29 -26.66 -19.64
C THR A 47 11.28 -26.69 -18.51
N GLU A 48 10.34 -25.76 -18.52
CA GLU A 48 9.28 -25.65 -17.53
C GLU A 48 7.94 -25.31 -18.18
N VAL A 49 6.85 -25.82 -17.62
CA VAL A 49 5.50 -25.41 -18.00
C VAL A 49 5.18 -24.11 -17.29
N VAL A 50 4.72 -23.12 -18.07
CA VAL A 50 4.30 -21.82 -17.53
C VAL A 50 2.89 -21.50 -17.96
N LYS A 51 2.14 -20.87 -17.06
CA LYS A 51 0.82 -20.34 -17.34
C LYS A 51 0.99 -19.03 -18.14
N ILE A 52 0.30 -18.93 -19.27
CA ILE A 52 0.28 -17.72 -20.10
C ILE A 52 -0.92 -16.86 -19.69
N GLY A 53 -0.69 -15.59 -19.53
CA GLY A 53 -1.77 -14.68 -19.15
C GLY A 53 -2.09 -14.84 -17.66
N GLY A 54 -1.21 -14.47 -16.88
CA GLY A 54 -1.25 -14.45 -15.46
C GLY A 54 0.16 -14.17 -14.95
N ALA A 55 0.79 -13.07 -15.40
CA ALA A 55 1.36 -12.20 -14.40
C ALA A 55 0.11 -11.58 -13.72
N ALA A 56 -0.81 -12.44 -13.33
CA ALA A 56 -1.74 -12.15 -12.30
C ALA A 56 -0.87 -11.70 -11.14
N ILE A 57 -1.19 -10.61 -10.57
CA ILE A 57 -0.96 -10.35 -9.17
C ILE A 57 -1.50 -11.62 -8.51
N GLU A 58 -0.62 -12.59 -8.26
CA GLU A 58 -1.03 -13.93 -7.77
C GLU A 58 -1.63 -13.81 -6.37
N ASN A 59 -1.50 -12.63 -5.77
CA ASN A 59 -2.00 -12.29 -4.45
C ASN A 59 -2.87 -11.03 -4.51
N VAL A 60 -4.09 -11.14 -5.01
CA VAL A 60 -5.11 -10.10 -4.81
C VAL A 60 -6.01 -10.52 -3.67
N LEU A 61 -6.13 -9.66 -2.67
CA LEU A 61 -7.14 -9.78 -1.63
C LEU A 61 -8.19 -8.70 -1.80
N TYR A 62 -9.43 -9.05 -1.50
CA TYR A 62 -10.57 -8.15 -1.58
C TYR A 62 -11.12 -7.85 -0.20
N VAL A 63 -11.41 -6.58 0.04
CA VAL A 63 -12.08 -6.08 1.24
C VAL A 63 -13.38 -5.43 0.81
N ASN A 64 -14.47 -5.82 1.44
CA ASN A 64 -15.79 -5.25 1.21
C ASN A 64 -16.50 -5.14 2.56
N LYS A 65 -17.21 -4.04 2.80
CA LYS A 65 -17.93 -3.80 4.05
C LYS A 65 -18.95 -4.91 4.38
N ASP A 66 -19.54 -5.52 3.34
CA ASP A 66 -20.49 -6.64 3.47
C ASP A 66 -19.81 -8.03 3.49
N GLY A 67 -18.46 -8.03 3.53
CA GLY A 67 -17.66 -9.24 3.61
C GLY A 67 -17.67 -9.89 4.99
N ASN A 68 -16.78 -10.88 5.16
CA ASN A 68 -16.59 -11.57 6.44
C ASN A 68 -15.10 -11.87 6.64
N ASP A 69 -14.54 -11.58 7.81
CA ASP A 69 -13.13 -11.81 8.09
C ASP A 69 -12.74 -13.30 8.14
N GLY A 70 -13.72 -14.19 8.24
CA GLY A 70 -13.53 -15.64 8.07
C GLY A 70 -13.34 -16.08 6.60
N ASN A 71 -13.68 -15.25 5.63
CA ASN A 71 -13.54 -15.55 4.19
C ASN A 71 -12.06 -15.60 3.78
N SER A 72 -11.77 -16.16 2.61
CA SER A 72 -10.39 -16.20 2.07
C SER A 72 -9.90 -14.83 1.60
N GLY A 73 -10.79 -13.95 1.17
CA GLY A 73 -10.46 -12.68 0.53
C GLY A 73 -10.01 -12.80 -0.92
N SER A 74 -10.00 -13.99 -1.51
CA SER A 74 -9.42 -14.23 -2.84
C SER A 74 -10.28 -13.76 -4.01
N THR A 75 -11.55 -13.48 -3.77
CA THR A 75 -12.51 -12.96 -4.78
C THR A 75 -13.38 -11.87 -4.19
N PRO A 76 -13.99 -10.99 -5.01
CA PRO A 76 -14.94 -9.99 -4.52
C PRO A 76 -16.15 -10.58 -3.78
N ALA A 77 -16.59 -11.78 -4.17
CA ALA A 77 -17.71 -12.46 -3.53
C ALA A 77 -17.35 -13.10 -2.19
N ASP A 78 -16.05 -13.37 -1.98
CA ASP A 78 -15.48 -13.96 -0.76
C ASP A 78 -14.54 -12.97 -0.05
N ALA A 79 -14.92 -11.69 -0.04
CA ALA A 79 -14.11 -10.61 0.50
C ALA A 79 -14.00 -10.65 2.04
N LYS A 80 -12.90 -10.13 2.56
CA LYS A 80 -12.76 -9.79 3.98
C LYS A 80 -13.65 -8.61 4.34
N ALA A 81 -14.07 -8.50 5.59
CA ALA A 81 -14.85 -7.35 6.09
C ALA A 81 -13.96 -6.16 6.45
N THR A 82 -12.72 -6.41 6.89
CA THR A 82 -11.80 -5.40 7.41
C THR A 82 -10.45 -5.40 6.67
N LEU A 83 -9.82 -4.21 6.61
CA LEU A 83 -8.45 -4.10 6.10
C LEU A 83 -7.47 -4.87 7.01
N LYS A 84 -7.67 -4.79 8.32
CA LYS A 84 -6.82 -5.50 9.28
C LYS A 84 -6.78 -7.00 9.03
N ALA A 85 -7.93 -7.62 8.75
CA ALA A 85 -8.01 -9.05 8.44
C ALA A 85 -7.33 -9.40 7.11
N ALA A 86 -7.51 -8.57 6.07
CA ALA A 86 -6.84 -8.76 4.78
C ALA A 86 -5.32 -8.60 4.91
N VAL A 87 -4.85 -7.56 5.60
CA VAL A 87 -3.43 -7.33 5.88
C VAL A 87 -2.82 -8.48 6.71
N GLY A 88 -3.58 -9.05 7.64
CA GLY A 88 -3.15 -10.15 8.50
C GLY A 88 -2.81 -11.45 7.74
N ILE A 89 -3.35 -11.63 6.52
CA ILE A 89 -3.06 -12.78 5.66
C ILE A 89 -2.24 -12.41 4.42
N ALA A 90 -1.98 -11.12 4.20
CA ALA A 90 -1.20 -10.65 3.07
C ALA A 90 0.27 -11.07 3.17
N SER A 91 0.85 -11.43 2.06
CA SER A 91 2.28 -11.70 1.89
C SER A 91 2.91 -10.66 0.97
N GLU A 92 4.23 -10.65 0.89
CA GLU A 92 4.98 -9.81 -0.05
C GLU A 92 4.43 -9.92 -1.47
N GLY A 93 4.18 -8.76 -2.11
CA GLY A 93 3.60 -8.69 -3.46
C GLY A 93 2.06 -8.75 -3.51
N THR A 94 1.38 -8.80 -2.36
CA THR A 94 -0.09 -8.78 -2.32
C THR A 94 -0.63 -7.39 -2.68
N ALA A 95 -1.69 -7.34 -3.50
CA ALA A 95 -2.52 -6.16 -3.69
C ALA A 95 -3.87 -6.35 -2.96
N ILE A 96 -4.20 -5.43 -2.06
CA ILE A 96 -5.48 -5.42 -1.34
C ILE A 96 -6.39 -4.40 -2.00
N LYS A 97 -7.47 -4.85 -2.61
CA LYS A 97 -8.49 -3.99 -3.21
C LYS A 97 -9.62 -3.75 -2.22
N VAL A 98 -9.91 -2.49 -1.96
CA VAL A 98 -10.89 -2.07 -0.97
C VAL A 98 -12.09 -1.48 -1.69
N ALA A 99 -13.24 -2.14 -1.60
CA ALA A 99 -14.48 -1.68 -2.21
C ALA A 99 -15.01 -0.42 -1.51
N ALA A 100 -15.87 0.33 -2.22
CA ALA A 100 -16.55 1.49 -1.68
C ALA A 100 -17.22 1.20 -0.34
N GLY A 101 -17.04 2.07 0.64
CA GLY A 101 -17.60 1.91 1.99
C GLY A 101 -16.85 2.70 3.06
N THR A 102 -17.39 2.68 4.28
CA THR A 102 -16.74 3.23 5.47
C THR A 102 -16.31 2.09 6.38
N TYR A 103 -15.01 2.03 6.66
CA TYR A 103 -14.35 1.00 7.43
C TYR A 103 -13.85 1.59 8.75
N ILE A 104 -14.35 1.09 9.87
CA ILE A 104 -13.83 1.42 11.21
C ILE A 104 -12.85 0.31 11.57
N GLU A 105 -11.58 0.66 11.61
CA GLU A 105 -10.50 -0.31 11.77
C GLU A 105 -9.94 -0.32 13.17
N ASN A 106 -9.71 -1.51 13.69
CA ASN A 106 -8.98 -1.70 14.94
C ASN A 106 -7.47 -1.48 14.67
N ASN A 107 -7.06 -0.21 14.65
CA ASN A 107 -5.68 0.22 14.42
C ASN A 107 -4.74 -0.18 15.60
N PRO A 108 -3.42 -0.26 15.38
CA PRO A 108 -2.74 -0.04 14.12
C PRO A 108 -2.90 -1.21 13.14
N ILE A 109 -2.91 -0.88 11.86
CA ILE A 109 -2.80 -1.85 10.76
C ILE A 109 -1.33 -1.95 10.36
N LYS A 110 -0.66 -3.06 10.70
CA LYS A 110 0.76 -3.28 10.42
C LYS A 110 0.92 -3.95 9.05
N VAL A 111 1.21 -3.14 8.03
CA VAL A 111 1.30 -3.60 6.63
C VAL A 111 2.61 -4.36 6.41
N PRO A 112 2.57 -5.61 5.90
CA PRO A 112 3.78 -6.34 5.52
C PRO A 112 4.46 -5.67 4.32
N LYS A 113 5.78 -5.85 4.19
CA LYS A 113 6.55 -5.19 3.13
C LYS A 113 6.03 -5.54 1.72
N GLN A 114 6.12 -4.57 0.79
CA GLN A 114 5.70 -4.71 -0.61
C GLN A 114 4.22 -5.09 -0.79
N VAL A 115 3.36 -4.64 0.12
CA VAL A 115 1.91 -4.77 0.00
C VAL A 115 1.32 -3.46 -0.51
N SER A 116 0.39 -3.56 -1.45
CA SER A 116 -0.35 -2.42 -1.98
C SER A 116 -1.79 -2.44 -1.48
N ILE A 117 -2.25 -1.35 -0.88
CA ILE A 117 -3.65 -1.14 -0.48
C ILE A 117 -4.25 -0.08 -1.41
N VAL A 118 -5.29 -0.46 -2.15
CA VAL A 118 -5.88 0.39 -3.19
C VAL A 118 -7.39 0.42 -3.04
N GLY A 119 -7.94 1.61 -2.77
CA GLY A 119 -9.38 1.82 -2.76
C GLY A 119 -9.98 1.86 -4.17
N ASP A 120 -11.24 1.52 -4.30
CA ASP A 120 -11.97 1.64 -5.57
C ASP A 120 -12.06 3.10 -6.03
N SER A 121 -12.18 4.04 -5.07
CA SER A 121 -12.25 5.47 -5.34
C SER A 121 -11.87 6.27 -4.09
N LEU A 122 -11.07 7.31 -4.30
CA LEU A 122 -10.64 8.22 -3.24
C LEU A 122 -11.79 8.73 -2.36
N ARG A 123 -12.95 8.98 -2.93
CA ARG A 123 -14.06 9.60 -2.20
C ARG A 123 -15.06 8.61 -1.63
N GLU A 124 -15.05 7.39 -2.09
CA GLU A 124 -16.01 6.36 -1.71
C GLU A 124 -15.46 5.36 -0.69
N VAL A 125 -14.13 5.29 -0.55
CA VAL A 125 -13.48 4.44 0.44
C VAL A 125 -12.98 5.29 1.59
N THR A 126 -13.65 5.18 2.75
CA THR A 126 -13.27 5.91 3.97
C THR A 126 -12.80 4.94 5.03
N VAL A 127 -11.64 5.22 5.62
CA VAL A 127 -11.06 4.43 6.74
C VAL A 127 -11.00 5.32 7.97
N SER A 128 -11.54 4.82 9.08
CA SER A 128 -11.59 5.53 10.37
C SER A 128 -10.92 4.71 11.47
N PRO A 129 -10.18 5.36 12.40
CA PRO A 129 -9.59 4.66 13.52
C PRO A 129 -10.64 4.26 14.56
N GLN A 130 -10.51 3.09 15.15
CA GLN A 130 -11.25 2.67 16.33
C GLN A 130 -10.57 3.17 17.61
N ASN A 131 -9.23 3.17 17.64
CA ASN A 131 -8.41 3.57 18.78
C ASN A 131 -7.84 4.97 18.50
N ALA A 132 -8.18 5.94 19.34
CA ALA A 132 -7.73 7.31 19.18
C ALA A 132 -6.27 7.55 19.62
N ASP A 133 -5.73 6.66 20.43
CA ASP A 133 -4.39 6.74 21.05
C ASP A 133 -3.32 5.91 20.30
N GLU A 134 -3.68 5.31 19.16
CA GLU A 134 -2.76 4.50 18.33
C GLU A 134 -2.73 4.98 16.88
N ASP A 135 -1.56 4.87 16.23
CA ASP A 135 -1.39 5.16 14.81
C ASP A 135 -2.35 4.32 13.94
N MET A 136 -2.75 4.82 12.78
CA MET A 136 -3.68 4.07 11.92
C MET A 136 -2.96 3.00 11.10
N PHE A 137 -1.89 3.36 10.40
CA PHE A 137 -1.14 2.43 9.54
C PHE A 137 0.34 2.48 9.87
N HIS A 138 0.91 1.33 10.13
CA HIS A 138 2.34 1.13 10.14
C HIS A 138 2.78 0.52 8.82
N VAL A 139 3.52 1.29 8.02
CA VAL A 139 3.98 0.86 6.69
C VAL A 139 5.37 0.23 6.73
N SER A 140 5.64 -0.59 5.76
CA SER A 140 6.89 -1.33 5.56
C SER A 140 7.53 -0.96 4.21
N PRO A 141 8.80 -1.32 3.98
CA PRO A 141 9.49 -1.02 2.72
C PRO A 141 8.73 -1.52 1.49
N GLY A 142 8.57 -0.61 0.52
CA GLY A 142 7.92 -0.91 -0.75
C GLY A 142 6.38 -0.99 -0.70
N ASP A 143 5.76 -0.65 0.42
CA ASP A 143 4.31 -0.58 0.50
C ASP A 143 3.75 0.58 -0.33
N MET A 144 2.52 0.41 -0.80
CA MET A 144 1.76 1.48 -1.44
C MET A 144 0.37 1.59 -0.80
N ILE A 145 -0.03 2.81 -0.47
CA ILE A 145 -1.41 3.13 -0.07
C ILE A 145 -1.97 4.16 -1.04
N SER A 146 -3.11 3.86 -1.67
CA SER A 146 -3.72 4.78 -2.63
C SER A 146 -5.25 4.72 -2.66
N GLU A 147 -5.83 5.82 -3.15
CA GLU A 147 -7.28 5.98 -3.36
C GLU A 147 -8.11 5.79 -2.08
N LEU A 148 -7.61 6.29 -0.94
CA LEU A 148 -8.29 6.23 0.35
C LEU A 148 -8.54 7.62 0.94
N THR A 149 -9.67 7.77 1.61
CA THR A 149 -9.94 8.86 2.53
C THR A 149 -9.83 8.34 3.97
N PHE A 150 -9.02 9.01 4.78
CA PHE A 150 -8.95 8.79 6.23
C PHE A 150 -9.82 9.82 6.93
N SER A 151 -10.64 9.42 7.90
CA SER A 151 -11.56 10.32 8.60
C SER A 151 -11.77 9.90 10.04
N GLY A 152 -12.00 10.84 10.92
CA GLY A 152 -12.19 10.60 12.35
C GLY A 152 -11.42 11.58 13.21
N THR A 153 -11.06 11.14 14.42
CA THR A 153 -10.30 11.95 15.38
C THR A 153 -9.35 11.02 16.14
N VAL A 154 -8.14 11.49 16.36
CA VAL A 154 -7.14 10.82 17.20
C VAL A 154 -6.54 11.80 18.20
N ASP A 155 -5.77 11.31 19.14
CA ASP A 155 -5.00 12.12 20.06
C ASP A 155 -3.86 12.84 19.34
N LYS A 156 -3.39 13.96 19.92
CA LYS A 156 -2.25 14.70 19.34
C LYS A 156 -0.98 13.85 19.30
N GLY A 157 -0.29 13.88 18.16
CA GLY A 157 0.95 13.12 17.95
C GLY A 157 0.75 11.73 17.34
N ILE A 158 -0.49 11.27 17.22
CA ILE A 158 -0.87 10.02 16.57
C ILE A 158 -0.83 10.21 15.06
N ALA A 159 -0.26 9.23 14.35
CA ALA A 159 -0.10 9.30 12.90
C ALA A 159 -1.17 8.50 12.14
N VAL A 160 -1.58 9.03 10.99
CA VAL A 160 -2.35 8.24 10.02
C VAL A 160 -1.44 7.22 9.35
N ILE A 161 -0.24 7.62 8.96
CA ILE A 161 0.76 6.74 8.34
C ILE A 161 2.13 7.00 8.97
N ALA A 162 2.76 5.94 9.47
CA ALA A 162 4.07 5.98 10.10
C ALA A 162 4.88 4.70 9.82
N PHE A 163 6.18 4.71 10.09
CA PHE A 163 6.92 3.47 10.32
C PHE A 163 6.48 2.83 11.64
N ASP A 164 6.55 1.50 11.72
CA ASP A 164 6.25 0.77 12.95
C ASP A 164 7.20 1.21 14.09
N PRO A 165 6.69 1.82 15.17
CA PRO A 165 7.53 2.32 16.24
C PRO A 165 8.23 1.22 17.03
N ASP A 166 7.75 -0.04 16.94
CA ASP A 166 8.26 -1.17 17.70
C ASP A 166 9.48 -1.84 17.05
N LYS A 167 9.81 -1.46 15.81
CA LYS A 167 10.90 -2.08 15.06
C LYS A 167 11.69 -1.09 14.21
N ILE A 168 12.95 -1.43 13.93
CA ILE A 168 13.79 -0.76 12.95
C ILE A 168 13.72 -1.56 11.63
N GLN A 169 13.40 -0.89 10.53
CA GLN A 169 13.20 -1.52 9.23
C GLN A 169 14.35 -1.18 8.28
N TYR A 170 14.81 -2.17 7.49
CA TYR A 170 15.75 -1.92 6.41
C TYR A 170 14.97 -1.43 5.17
N VAL A 171 15.06 -0.13 4.88
CA VAL A 171 14.33 0.51 3.80
C VAL A 171 15.21 0.60 2.55
N ASN A 172 15.01 -0.31 1.63
CA ASN A 172 15.63 -0.31 0.30
C ASN A 172 14.67 0.21 -0.79
N GLN A 173 13.40 0.37 -0.47
CA GLN A 173 12.37 0.94 -1.31
C GLN A 173 11.39 1.70 -0.41
N SER A 174 11.26 3.01 -0.62
CA SER A 174 10.41 3.86 0.20
C SER A 174 8.94 3.46 0.08
N PRO A 175 8.18 3.44 1.18
CA PRO A 175 6.72 3.39 1.11
C PRO A 175 6.19 4.57 0.30
N TYR A 176 5.11 4.34 -0.46
CA TYR A 176 4.53 5.33 -1.34
C TYR A 176 3.04 5.55 -1.06
N ILE A 177 2.69 6.77 -0.68
CA ILE A 177 1.32 7.19 -0.39
C ILE A 177 0.87 8.13 -1.51
N ARG A 178 -0.22 7.79 -2.20
CA ARG A 178 -0.66 8.59 -3.35
C ARG A 178 -2.18 8.67 -3.45
N PHE A 179 -2.67 9.78 -4.01
CA PHE A 179 -4.10 9.97 -4.23
C PHE A 179 -4.95 9.68 -2.98
N CYS A 180 -4.50 10.17 -1.82
CA CYS A 180 -5.20 10.00 -0.56
C CYS A 180 -5.71 11.34 -0.01
N THR A 181 -6.70 11.28 0.87
CA THR A 181 -7.17 12.44 1.63
C THR A 181 -7.18 12.12 3.11
N ASN A 182 -6.52 12.95 3.93
CA ASN A 182 -6.59 12.86 5.39
C ASN A 182 -7.52 13.92 5.96
N ARG A 183 -8.52 13.49 6.72
CA ARG A 183 -9.46 14.30 7.48
C ARG A 183 -9.53 13.91 8.95
N VAL A 184 -8.54 13.15 9.43
CA VAL A 184 -8.46 12.73 10.83
C VAL A 184 -7.98 13.89 11.68
N ALA A 185 -8.85 14.49 12.48
CA ALA A 185 -8.51 15.64 13.30
C ALA A 185 -7.38 15.31 14.31
N ASN A 186 -6.53 16.30 14.61
CA ASN A 186 -5.36 16.24 15.48
C ASN A 186 -4.20 15.33 14.99
N SER A 187 -4.40 14.58 13.91
CA SER A 187 -3.42 13.59 13.45
C SER A 187 -2.16 14.20 12.84
N ILE A 188 -1.09 13.40 12.81
CA ILE A 188 0.01 13.58 11.87
C ILE A 188 -0.34 12.77 10.63
N GLY A 189 -0.49 13.42 9.47
CA GLY A 189 -0.89 12.71 8.25
C GLY A 189 0.16 11.71 7.76
N LEU A 190 1.44 12.13 7.73
CA LEU A 190 2.59 11.28 7.44
C LEU A 190 3.71 11.55 8.46
N LYS A 191 4.15 10.52 9.16
CA LYS A 191 5.24 10.61 10.15
C LYS A 191 6.43 9.77 9.71
N VAL A 192 7.55 10.44 9.44
CA VAL A 192 8.79 9.80 9.01
C VAL A 192 9.84 9.97 10.11
N ASP A 193 9.98 8.96 10.96
CA ASP A 193 11.00 8.91 12.00
C ASP A 193 12.21 8.09 11.51
N GLY A 194 13.32 8.75 11.23
CA GLY A 194 14.54 8.11 10.74
C GLY A 194 15.18 7.14 11.72
N ASN A 195 14.82 7.17 13.02
CA ASN A 195 15.25 6.16 14.00
C ASN A 195 14.55 4.81 13.78
N LYS A 196 13.48 4.77 13.00
CA LYS A 196 12.72 3.54 12.67
C LYS A 196 13.11 2.95 11.32
N ALA A 197 14.06 3.59 10.63
CA ALA A 197 14.53 3.18 9.32
C ALA A 197 16.07 3.13 9.26
N VAL A 198 16.60 2.09 8.64
CA VAL A 198 18.02 1.96 8.27
C VAL A 198 18.12 1.59 6.80
N GLY A 199 19.31 1.72 6.22
CA GLY A 199 19.54 1.43 4.80
C GLY A 199 19.71 2.69 3.97
N PRO A 200 19.70 2.56 2.63
CA PRO A 200 20.00 3.68 1.73
C PRO A 200 18.92 4.78 1.76
N PHE A 201 17.69 4.42 2.15
CA PHE A 201 16.57 5.34 2.20
C PHE A 201 15.90 5.29 3.58
N LYS A 202 16.05 6.35 4.38
CA LYS A 202 15.25 6.54 5.60
C LYS A 202 14.00 7.35 5.25
N SER A 203 13.25 6.93 4.22
CA SER A 203 12.31 7.83 3.54
C SER A 203 10.94 7.24 3.29
N MET A 204 9.97 8.15 3.15
CA MET A 204 8.67 7.89 2.54
C MET A 204 8.42 8.87 1.39
N VAL A 205 7.61 8.46 0.43
CA VAL A 205 7.19 9.29 -0.70
C VAL A 205 5.69 9.55 -0.61
N THR A 206 5.27 10.79 -0.81
CA THR A 206 3.85 11.11 -0.97
C THR A 206 3.60 11.90 -2.24
N ASP A 207 2.51 11.58 -2.93
CA ASP A 207 2.07 12.26 -4.14
C ASP A 207 0.55 12.45 -4.13
N SER A 208 0.10 13.69 -4.39
CA SER A 208 -1.33 14.01 -4.41
C SER A 208 -2.06 13.62 -3.12
N TYR A 209 -1.44 13.94 -1.99
CA TYR A 209 -2.00 13.68 -0.67
C TYR A 209 -2.61 14.95 -0.10
N THR A 210 -3.94 15.02 -0.08
CA THR A 210 -4.67 16.15 0.50
C THR A 210 -4.78 15.97 2.02
N GLN A 211 -4.36 16.98 2.77
CA GLN A 211 -4.40 17.00 4.24
C GLN A 211 -5.38 18.06 4.72
N TYR A 212 -6.45 17.62 5.35
CA TYR A 212 -7.50 18.46 5.95
C TYR A 212 -7.76 18.04 7.40
N ASN A 213 -6.69 17.73 8.12
CA ASN A 213 -6.69 17.26 9.50
C ASN A 213 -6.56 18.47 10.46
N VAL A 214 -7.68 19.10 10.75
CA VAL A 214 -7.76 20.28 11.61
C VAL A 214 -6.94 20.09 12.90
N SER A 215 -6.13 21.09 13.27
CA SER A 215 -5.24 21.10 14.44
C SER A 215 -4.20 19.99 14.43
N GLY A 216 -3.91 19.38 13.28
CA GLY A 216 -2.90 18.37 13.11
C GLY A 216 -1.66 18.85 12.36
N ILE A 217 -0.80 17.93 12.03
CA ILE A 217 0.41 18.11 11.23
C ILE A 217 0.25 17.34 9.92
N GLY A 218 0.54 17.96 8.77
CA GLY A 218 0.44 17.28 7.50
C GLY A 218 1.53 16.22 7.34
N VAL A 219 2.78 16.65 7.35
CA VAL A 219 3.96 15.77 7.27
C VAL A 219 4.93 16.15 8.37
N SER A 220 5.34 15.17 9.18
CA SER A 220 6.37 15.31 10.21
C SER A 220 7.56 14.42 9.87
N VAL A 221 8.75 15.01 9.79
CA VAL A 221 10.01 14.31 9.49
C VAL A 221 10.99 14.56 10.61
N SER A 222 11.57 13.51 11.17
CA SER A 222 12.50 13.63 12.30
C SER A 222 13.64 12.62 12.23
N ASN A 223 14.67 12.84 13.07
CA ASN A 223 15.76 11.91 13.32
C ASN A 223 16.45 11.45 12.02
N GLU A 224 16.89 12.42 11.21
CA GLU A 224 17.53 12.16 9.91
C GLU A 224 16.63 11.38 8.92
N GLY A 225 15.34 11.33 9.16
CA GLY A 225 14.35 10.84 8.19
C GLY A 225 14.26 11.76 6.99
N TYR A 226 13.70 11.25 5.89
CA TYR A 226 13.51 12.02 4.67
C TYR A 226 12.11 11.82 4.09
N ALA A 227 11.50 12.89 3.62
CA ALA A 227 10.23 12.81 2.90
C ALA A 227 10.34 13.46 1.51
N GLN A 228 9.98 12.70 0.47
CA GLN A 228 9.71 13.27 -0.85
C GLN A 228 8.23 13.62 -0.93
N ILE A 229 7.95 14.90 -1.04
CA ILE A 229 6.57 15.44 -1.01
C ILE A 229 6.26 16.05 -2.37
N VAL A 230 5.30 15.46 -3.07
CA VAL A 230 4.85 15.91 -4.39
C VAL A 230 3.36 16.20 -4.34
N SER A 231 2.95 17.36 -4.86
CA SER A 231 1.53 17.75 -4.97
C SER A 231 0.75 17.60 -3.66
N LEU A 232 1.38 17.98 -2.55
CA LEU A 232 0.72 18.04 -1.24
C LEU A 232 -0.20 19.27 -1.20
N PHE A 233 -1.44 19.07 -0.80
CA PHE A 233 -2.35 20.16 -0.49
C PHE A 233 -2.79 20.08 0.97
N THR A 234 -2.55 21.15 1.75
CA THR A 234 -2.92 21.21 3.16
C THR A 234 -3.85 22.36 3.44
N MET A 235 -4.79 22.19 4.37
CA MET A 235 -5.75 23.21 4.77
C MET A 235 -6.11 23.08 6.25
N ASN A 236 -6.08 24.22 6.99
CA ASN A 236 -6.45 24.32 8.40
C ASN A 236 -5.61 23.48 9.37
N LEU A 237 -4.35 23.22 9.04
CA LEU A 237 -3.44 22.47 9.90
C LEU A 237 -2.71 23.42 10.88
N ASP A 238 -2.23 22.87 12.00
CA ASP A 238 -1.24 23.57 12.81
C ASP A 238 0.06 23.76 12.01
N GLU A 239 0.58 22.69 11.45
CA GLU A 239 1.81 22.67 10.65
C GLU A 239 1.58 21.86 9.37
N ALA A 240 1.87 22.46 8.21
CA ALA A 240 1.72 21.71 6.97
C ALA A 240 2.86 20.70 6.77
N VAL A 241 4.11 21.14 6.92
CA VAL A 241 5.31 20.29 6.89
C VAL A 241 6.24 20.72 8.01
N ALA A 242 6.66 19.78 8.85
CA ALA A 242 7.56 20.00 9.97
C ALA A 242 8.78 19.06 9.91
N CYS A 243 9.97 19.63 9.94
CA CYS A 243 11.23 18.89 10.00
C CYS A 243 11.93 19.19 11.32
N HIS A 244 12.17 18.14 12.12
CA HIS A 244 12.80 18.23 13.44
C HIS A 244 14.04 17.31 13.53
N SER A 245 14.95 17.61 14.42
CA SER A 245 16.07 16.71 14.76
C SER A 245 16.81 16.14 13.54
N GLY A 246 17.17 17.00 12.58
CA GLY A 246 17.85 16.60 11.35
C GLY A 246 16.98 15.98 10.27
N GLY A 247 15.66 15.95 10.46
CA GLY A 247 14.72 15.53 9.41
C GLY A 247 14.81 16.43 8.18
N GLN A 248 14.61 15.86 7.00
CA GLN A 248 14.74 16.55 5.71
C GLN A 248 13.56 16.25 4.81
N CYS A 249 13.20 17.18 3.94
CA CYS A 249 12.19 16.95 2.92
C CYS A 249 12.46 17.73 1.64
N ASP A 250 12.04 17.18 0.51
CA ASP A 250 11.84 17.91 -0.73
C ASP A 250 10.34 18.13 -0.96
N VAL A 251 9.99 19.40 -1.23
CA VAL A 251 8.60 19.79 -1.44
C VAL A 251 8.44 20.33 -2.86
N THR A 252 7.62 19.66 -3.66
CA THR A 252 7.41 20.00 -5.06
C THR A 252 5.92 20.18 -5.34
N ASN A 253 5.56 21.25 -6.08
CA ASN A 253 4.19 21.52 -6.54
C ASN A 253 3.11 21.41 -5.43
N SER A 254 3.40 21.97 -4.26
CA SER A 254 2.57 21.83 -3.06
C SER A 254 2.01 23.17 -2.61
N ASN A 255 0.90 23.13 -1.87
CA ASN A 255 0.24 24.33 -1.37
C ASN A 255 -0.26 24.11 0.07
N SER A 256 -0.12 25.13 0.91
CA SER A 256 -0.67 25.17 2.26
C SER A 256 -1.54 26.41 2.42
N SER A 257 -2.75 26.24 2.97
CA SER A 257 -3.73 27.33 3.13
C SER A 257 -4.40 27.26 4.50
N PHE A 258 -4.66 28.43 5.07
CA PHE A 258 -5.45 28.61 6.28
C PHE A 258 -4.95 27.85 7.51
N GLY A 259 -3.67 27.49 7.55
CA GLY A 259 -3.00 26.88 8.71
C GLY A 259 -2.18 27.89 9.48
N ASN A 260 -1.60 27.46 10.62
CA ASN A 260 -0.74 28.32 11.42
C ASN A 260 0.67 28.44 10.80
N TYR A 261 1.24 27.32 10.37
CA TYR A 261 2.57 27.26 9.76
C TYR A 261 2.57 26.43 8.47
N GLY A 262 3.10 27.00 7.39
CA GLY A 262 3.31 26.26 6.13
C GLY A 262 4.50 25.32 6.21
N LEU A 263 5.62 25.81 6.73
CA LEU A 263 6.86 25.03 6.91
C LEU A 263 7.45 25.35 8.29
N VAL A 264 7.82 24.31 9.01
CA VAL A 264 8.54 24.40 10.27
C VAL A 264 9.86 23.65 10.12
N ALA A 265 10.96 24.32 10.50
CA ALA A 265 12.27 23.70 10.57
C ALA A 265 12.85 23.96 11.97
N ASP A 266 12.97 22.90 12.75
CA ASP A 266 13.62 22.91 14.05
C ASP A 266 14.87 22.02 13.95
N GLY A 267 15.97 22.67 13.53
CA GLY A 267 17.23 21.98 13.28
C GLY A 267 17.87 21.45 14.56
N VAL A 268 18.63 20.38 14.44
CA VAL A 268 19.72 20.10 15.39
C VAL A 268 20.68 21.27 15.35
N GLY A 269 21.20 21.62 16.51
CA GLY A 269 22.29 22.61 16.59
C GLY A 269 23.36 22.30 15.55
N ALA A 270 23.98 23.35 15.03
CA ALA A 270 24.88 23.33 13.88
C ALA A 270 25.66 22.02 13.78
N LEU A 271 25.60 21.43 12.59
CA LEU A 271 26.49 20.31 12.23
C LEU A 271 27.91 20.66 12.66
N GLN A 272 28.42 19.91 13.61
CA GLN A 272 29.81 20.00 14.06
C GLN A 272 30.71 19.36 13.03
#